data_65426c321e35a0b1585216f60fa46bf4
#
_entry.id   65426c321e35a0b1585216f60fa46bf4
#
_cell.length_a   1.000
_cell.length_b   1.000
_cell.length_c   1.000
_cell.angle_alpha   90.00
_cell.angle_beta   90.00
_cell.angle_gamma   90.00
#
_symmetry.space_group_name_H-M   'P 1'
#
loop_
_entity.id
_entity.type
_entity.pdbx_description
1 polymer ?
#
loop_
_entity_poly.entity_id
_entity_poly.type
_entity_poly.pdbx_seq_one_letter_code
_entity_poly.pdbx_strand_id
1 'polypeptide(L)'
;VVVQPLEHGMIDRLNGQDCLYHVNLQGKENGKPVDTTTRIDVISRALNPYTQFEAFMALSEQPDMRFVISNTTEAGIAFDATCKFTDRPASSYPGRLVQLLFHRYQYFNGAHDKGMIIMPCELIFLNGHRLKECIYQYIELWKEDFGNDYEGFKEWFTADCYVCATLVDRIVPGFPRENIDEIQHKICYKDNLVVKAENFHLWVIEKAENMTVAQLQEEFPAHKAGLHVLITDNEKPYHMRKVTLLNGPHTVLSPVAFLGGINIVRDACEHPLVGKYIRKVQFDELMQTLDLPEEELNKFATDVLERFENPFVDHQLTSIMLNAFPKFETRDLPGLKIYLERKGSLPQGLVMGLSAIITYYKGGKRQDETPILPKDDPKIIEKLEELWSTGDTRKVAEGVLAFDYVWHEDLNKTIPGLTDMVKEYLDLIQTKGMLEALQSIL
;
A
#
# COMPACT_ATOMS: atom_id res chain seq x y z
N VAL A 1 16.15 14.97 11.42
CA VAL A 1 15.13 16.02 11.66
C VAL A 1 13.80 15.59 11.08
N VAL A 2 12.70 15.79 11.81
CA VAL A 2 11.33 15.58 11.32
C VAL A 2 10.70 16.92 10.99
N VAL A 3 10.04 17.01 9.83
CA VAL A 3 9.36 18.22 9.37
C VAL A 3 7.88 17.92 9.16
N GLN A 4 7.02 18.77 9.74
CA GLN A 4 5.58 18.60 9.65
C GLN A 4 5.06 18.98 8.25
N PRO A 5 4.26 18.10 7.58
CA PRO A 5 3.77 18.38 6.23
C PRO A 5 2.56 19.31 6.18
N LEU A 6 1.82 19.46 7.26
CA LEU A 6 0.60 20.28 7.36
C LEU A 6 0.74 21.30 8.50
N GLU A 7 -0.10 22.34 8.52
CA GLU A 7 -0.12 23.36 9.57
C GLU A 7 -0.35 22.76 10.98
N HIS A 8 -1.22 21.76 11.05
CA HIS A 8 -1.51 21.04 12.30
C HIS A 8 -0.99 19.61 12.23
N GLY A 9 -0.32 19.14 13.31
CA GLY A 9 0.26 17.80 13.35
C GLY A 9 0.85 17.43 14.70
N MET A 10 1.89 16.62 14.68
CA MET A 10 2.45 15.98 15.88
C MET A 10 3.71 16.63 16.43
N ILE A 11 4.25 17.67 15.77
CA ILE A 11 5.57 18.25 16.09
C ILE A 11 5.64 18.79 17.52
N ASP A 12 4.60 19.48 17.99
CA ASP A 12 4.56 20.00 19.36
C ASP A 12 4.59 18.89 20.41
N ARG A 13 3.90 17.77 20.15
CA ARG A 13 3.93 16.60 21.03
C ARG A 13 5.30 15.92 21.00
N LEU A 14 5.91 15.83 19.82
CA LEU A 14 7.22 15.23 19.63
C LEU A 14 8.29 16.05 20.37
N ASN A 15 8.26 17.37 20.21
CA ASN A 15 9.15 18.28 20.95
C ASN A 15 8.88 18.26 22.47
N GLY A 16 7.61 18.10 22.89
CA GLY A 16 7.23 17.98 24.29
C GLY A 16 7.72 16.69 24.98
N GLN A 17 8.23 15.72 24.21
CA GLN A 17 8.85 14.47 24.67
C GLN A 17 10.33 14.37 24.25
N ASP A 18 11.02 15.49 24.03
CA ASP A 18 12.42 15.53 23.57
C ASP A 18 12.68 14.67 22.32
N CYS A 19 11.67 14.56 21.44
CA CYS A 19 11.68 13.70 20.25
C CYS A 19 11.83 12.19 20.53
N LEU A 20 11.58 11.76 21.77
CA LEU A 20 11.60 10.35 22.17
C LEU A 20 10.18 9.76 22.09
N TYR A 21 10.07 8.54 21.61
CA TYR A 21 8.81 7.77 21.64
C TYR A 21 9.10 6.28 21.52
N HIS A 22 8.06 5.46 21.72
CA HIS A 22 8.19 4.01 21.57
C HIS A 22 7.44 3.50 20.34
N VAL A 23 8.04 2.49 19.70
CA VAL A 23 7.38 1.64 18.73
C VAL A 23 7.13 0.28 19.37
N ASN A 24 5.88 -0.13 19.43
CA ASN A 24 5.46 -1.46 19.82
C ASN A 24 5.21 -2.31 18.58
N LEU A 25 6.09 -3.30 18.35
CA LEU A 25 6.02 -4.23 17.23
C LEU A 25 5.31 -5.49 17.67
N GLN A 26 4.21 -5.81 16.99
CA GLN A 26 3.42 -7.01 17.27
C GLN A 26 3.15 -7.78 15.99
N GLY A 27 3.34 -9.10 16.04
CA GLY A 27 3.13 -9.94 14.87
C GLY A 27 3.45 -11.40 15.13
N LYS A 28 3.69 -12.12 14.03
CA LYS A 28 4.15 -13.50 14.03
C LYS A 28 5.46 -13.57 13.24
N GLU A 29 6.42 -14.30 13.71
CA GLU A 29 7.69 -14.52 13.03
C GLU A 29 8.14 -15.98 13.25
N ASN A 30 8.38 -16.70 12.17
CA ASN A 30 8.71 -18.14 12.22
C ASN A 30 7.70 -18.94 13.05
N GLY A 31 6.41 -18.64 12.87
CA GLY A 31 5.30 -19.31 13.57
C GLY A 31 5.10 -18.91 15.03
N LYS A 32 5.89 -17.98 15.59
CA LYS A 32 5.80 -17.57 17.00
C LYS A 32 5.32 -16.12 17.14
N PRO A 33 4.45 -15.83 18.13
CA PRO A 33 4.07 -14.44 18.43
C PRO A 33 5.29 -13.60 18.84
N VAL A 34 5.34 -12.38 18.34
CA VAL A 34 6.34 -11.36 18.69
C VAL A 34 5.62 -10.13 19.25
N ASP A 35 6.03 -9.66 20.42
CA ASP A 35 5.56 -8.42 21.05
C ASP A 35 6.76 -7.72 21.69
N THR A 36 7.31 -6.76 20.99
CA THR A 36 8.50 -6.01 21.42
C THR A 36 8.24 -4.51 21.41
N THR A 37 8.75 -3.82 22.42
CA THR A 37 8.65 -2.37 22.50
C THR A 37 10.04 -1.76 22.53
N THR A 38 10.33 -0.88 21.58
CA THR A 38 11.64 -0.25 21.41
C THR A 38 11.49 1.27 21.50
N ARG A 39 12.38 1.92 22.27
CA ARG A 39 12.46 3.38 22.28
C ARG A 39 13.16 3.88 21.03
N ILE A 40 12.57 4.89 20.39
CA ILE A 40 13.14 5.62 19.26
C ILE A 40 13.77 6.91 19.79
N ASP A 41 15.07 7.10 19.57
CA ASP A 41 15.88 8.22 20.04
C ASP A 41 16.78 8.81 18.93
N VAL A 42 16.50 8.50 17.67
CA VAL A 42 17.27 8.96 16.51
C VAL A 42 16.81 10.33 15.98
N ILE A 43 15.69 10.86 16.47
CA ILE A 43 15.17 12.15 16.04
C ILE A 43 15.83 13.26 16.86
N SER A 44 16.70 14.06 16.22
CA SER A 44 17.42 15.14 16.90
C SER A 44 16.55 16.36 17.19
N ARG A 45 15.55 16.64 16.34
CA ARG A 45 14.61 17.76 16.49
C ARG A 45 13.44 17.61 15.52
N ALA A 46 12.36 18.33 15.80
CA ALA A 46 11.16 18.36 14.98
C ALA A 46 10.75 19.81 14.70
N LEU A 47 10.38 20.12 13.44
CA LEU A 47 10.10 21.46 12.97
C LEU A 47 8.72 21.58 12.34
N ASN A 48 8.00 22.64 12.67
CA ASN A 48 6.81 23.06 11.95
C ASN A 48 7.15 24.22 11.00
N PRO A 49 7.21 24.01 9.67
CA PRO A 49 7.61 25.05 8.74
C PRO A 49 6.64 26.25 8.68
N TYR A 50 5.39 26.09 9.15
CA TYR A 50 4.41 27.18 9.20
C TYR A 50 4.69 28.21 10.30
N THR A 51 5.36 27.78 11.38
CA THR A 51 5.74 28.66 12.50
C THR A 51 7.25 28.86 12.61
N GLN A 52 8.06 28.03 11.94
CA GLN A 52 9.52 28.00 12.03
C GLN A 52 10.17 27.95 10.63
N PHE A 53 9.65 28.75 9.70
CA PHE A 53 10.08 28.70 8.28
C PHE A 53 11.59 28.89 8.10
N GLU A 54 12.20 29.86 8.79
CA GLU A 54 13.65 30.12 8.68
C GLU A 54 14.48 28.92 9.20
N ALA A 55 14.03 28.28 10.29
CA ALA A 55 14.67 27.07 10.80
C ALA A 55 14.52 25.88 9.85
N PHE A 56 13.38 25.79 9.13
CA PHE A 56 13.18 24.80 8.09
C PHE A 56 14.12 25.06 6.90
N MET A 57 14.22 26.28 6.42
CA MET A 57 15.11 26.64 5.31
C MET A 57 16.59 26.42 5.67
N ALA A 58 17.00 26.72 6.90
CA ALA A 58 18.35 26.48 7.40
C ALA A 58 18.77 24.99 7.41
N LEU A 59 17.84 24.04 7.24
CA LEU A 59 18.20 22.64 7.00
C LEU A 59 18.98 22.47 5.70
N SER A 60 18.63 23.22 4.66
CA SER A 60 19.29 23.16 3.36
C SER A 60 20.73 23.66 3.38
N GLU A 61 21.12 24.42 4.41
CA GLU A 61 22.48 24.94 4.61
C GLU A 61 23.43 23.92 5.26
N GLN A 62 22.88 22.78 5.74
CA GLN A 62 23.69 21.75 6.39
C GLN A 62 24.50 20.98 5.34
N PRO A 63 25.85 20.99 5.40
CA PRO A 63 26.68 20.36 4.37
C PRO A 63 26.49 18.83 4.31
N ASP A 64 26.19 18.20 5.46
CA ASP A 64 26.01 16.76 5.59
C ASP A 64 24.57 16.30 5.35
N MET A 65 23.63 17.21 5.07
CA MET A 65 22.28 16.85 4.70
C MET A 65 22.28 16.24 3.30
N ARG A 66 21.99 14.94 3.22
CA ARG A 66 22.06 14.17 1.98
C ARG A 66 20.72 13.59 1.56
N PHE A 67 19.82 13.32 2.51
CA PHE A 67 18.59 12.60 2.27
C PHE A 67 17.36 13.43 2.59
N VAL A 68 16.33 13.30 1.74
CA VAL A 68 14.97 13.73 2.01
C VAL A 68 14.06 12.52 1.88
N ILE A 69 13.38 12.15 2.97
CA ILE A 69 12.40 11.06 2.98
C ILE A 69 11.04 11.69 3.26
N SER A 70 10.03 11.37 2.46
CA SER A 70 8.68 11.86 2.66
C SER A 70 7.68 10.72 2.80
N ASN A 71 6.65 10.95 3.60
CA ASN A 71 5.48 10.08 3.71
C ASN A 71 4.29 10.96 4.12
N THR A 72 3.84 11.78 3.20
CA THR A 72 2.75 12.72 3.41
C THR A 72 1.39 12.02 3.30
N THR A 73 0.81 11.99 2.12
CA THR A 73 -0.39 11.20 1.75
C THR A 73 -0.36 10.96 0.24
N GLU A 74 -1.25 10.10 -0.28
CA GLU A 74 -1.44 9.94 -1.74
C GLU A 74 -1.77 11.28 -2.43
N ALA A 75 -2.49 12.18 -1.75
CA ALA A 75 -2.77 13.54 -2.25
C ALA A 75 -1.61 14.53 -2.03
N GLY A 76 -0.58 14.17 -1.26
CA GLY A 76 0.52 15.08 -0.90
C GLY A 76 1.50 15.33 -2.04
N ILE A 77 1.65 14.40 -2.99
CA ILE A 77 2.46 14.59 -4.19
C ILE A 77 1.58 15.12 -5.32
N ALA A 78 1.29 16.41 -5.28
CA ALA A 78 0.48 17.09 -6.28
C ALA A 78 1.08 18.46 -6.64
N PHE A 79 0.91 18.84 -7.91
CA PHE A 79 1.22 20.17 -8.39
C PHE A 79 0.02 21.08 -8.20
N ASP A 80 0.26 22.28 -7.65
CA ASP A 80 -0.72 23.35 -7.48
C ASP A 80 -0.18 24.62 -8.18
N ALA A 81 -0.77 24.98 -9.30
CA ALA A 81 -0.36 26.15 -10.08
C ALA A 81 -0.61 27.48 -9.37
N THR A 82 -1.37 27.51 -8.28
CA THR A 82 -1.64 28.72 -7.48
C THR A 82 -0.61 28.96 -6.39
N CYS A 83 0.24 27.96 -6.10
CA CYS A 83 1.30 28.01 -5.10
C CYS A 83 2.39 29.00 -5.54
N LYS A 84 2.78 29.90 -4.65
CA LYS A 84 3.78 30.92 -4.94
C LYS A 84 5.13 30.60 -4.31
N PHE A 85 6.21 30.94 -5.00
CA PHE A 85 7.57 30.79 -4.46
C PHE A 85 7.78 31.60 -3.17
N THR A 86 7.10 32.74 -3.06
CA THR A 86 7.19 33.67 -1.91
C THR A 86 6.36 33.23 -0.69
N ASP A 87 5.53 32.17 -0.81
CA ASP A 87 4.76 31.66 0.33
C ASP A 87 5.68 31.06 1.40
N ARG A 88 5.31 31.19 2.66
CA ARG A 88 6.13 30.76 3.83
C ARG A 88 5.37 29.87 4.80
N PRO A 89 5.41 28.56 4.58
CA PRO A 89 5.99 27.81 3.47
C PRO A 89 5.07 27.78 2.25
N ALA A 90 5.58 27.27 1.12
CA ALA A 90 4.77 26.92 -0.04
C ALA A 90 3.63 25.95 0.36
N SER A 91 2.45 26.11 -0.22
CA SER A 91 1.23 25.38 0.19
C SER A 91 1.33 23.88 -0.03
N SER A 92 2.03 23.44 -1.09
CA SER A 92 2.23 22.00 -1.40
C SER A 92 3.57 21.47 -0.88
N TYR A 93 3.63 20.16 -0.63
CA TYR A 93 4.88 19.49 -0.26
C TYR A 93 5.94 19.58 -1.38
N PRO A 94 5.64 19.27 -2.66
CA PRO A 94 6.65 19.41 -3.72
C PRO A 94 7.14 20.85 -3.88
N GLY A 95 6.27 21.85 -3.72
CA GLY A 95 6.67 23.26 -3.73
C GLY A 95 7.66 23.60 -2.60
N ARG A 96 7.39 23.18 -1.37
CA ARG A 96 8.33 23.34 -0.23
C ARG A 96 9.67 22.66 -0.48
N LEU A 97 9.64 21.48 -1.10
CA LEU A 97 10.87 20.79 -1.46
C LEU A 97 11.67 21.59 -2.48
N VAL A 98 11.02 22.20 -3.48
CA VAL A 98 11.70 23.06 -4.46
C VAL A 98 12.26 24.33 -3.79
N GLN A 99 11.53 24.96 -2.85
CA GLN A 99 12.09 26.09 -2.07
C GLN A 99 13.39 25.68 -1.34
N LEU A 100 13.38 24.52 -0.68
CA LEU A 100 14.54 24.01 0.05
C LEU A 100 15.71 23.66 -0.87
N LEU A 101 15.44 23.03 -2.02
CA LEU A 101 16.47 22.67 -3.01
C LEU A 101 17.08 23.90 -3.68
N PHE A 102 16.26 24.90 -4.03
CA PHE A 102 16.75 26.14 -4.62
C PHE A 102 17.62 26.93 -3.63
N HIS A 103 17.19 27.05 -2.37
CA HIS A 103 18.00 27.69 -1.33
C HIS A 103 19.34 26.95 -1.12
N ARG A 104 19.33 25.61 -1.16
CA ARG A 104 20.55 24.80 -1.07
C ARG A 104 21.49 25.05 -2.26
N TYR A 105 20.93 25.08 -3.47
CA TYR A 105 21.68 25.41 -4.69
C TYR A 105 22.38 26.77 -4.57
N GLN A 106 21.66 27.81 -4.14
CA GLN A 106 22.23 29.14 -3.95
C GLN A 106 23.29 29.17 -2.85
N TYR A 107 23.01 28.57 -1.68
CA TYR A 107 23.92 28.57 -0.52
C TYR A 107 25.26 27.91 -0.84
N PHE A 108 25.25 26.83 -1.59
CA PHE A 108 26.46 26.10 -1.98
C PHE A 108 26.97 26.45 -3.40
N ASN A 109 26.44 27.50 -4.03
CA ASN A 109 26.83 27.96 -5.37
C ASN A 109 26.79 26.81 -6.42
N GLY A 110 25.78 25.96 -6.38
CA GLY A 110 25.61 24.86 -7.33
C GLY A 110 26.65 23.75 -7.22
N ALA A 111 27.29 23.56 -6.06
CA ALA A 111 28.29 22.53 -5.87
C ALA A 111 27.71 21.11 -6.11
N HIS A 112 28.35 20.33 -6.98
CA HIS A 112 27.88 19.02 -7.42
C HIS A 112 27.75 17.98 -6.27
N ASP A 113 28.61 18.07 -5.26
CA ASP A 113 28.59 17.18 -4.09
C ASP A 113 27.49 17.52 -3.06
N LYS A 114 26.69 18.56 -3.31
CA LYS A 114 25.62 19.04 -2.44
C LYS A 114 24.21 18.68 -2.93
N GLY A 115 24.11 17.88 -3.98
CA GLY A 115 22.84 17.31 -4.41
C GLY A 115 22.21 16.41 -3.35
N MET A 116 20.92 16.11 -3.49
CA MET A 116 20.12 15.36 -2.50
C MET A 116 19.63 14.03 -3.07
N ILE A 117 19.52 13.03 -2.21
CA ILE A 117 18.81 11.77 -2.51
C ILE A 117 17.41 11.90 -1.91
N ILE A 118 16.38 11.80 -2.74
CA ILE A 118 14.99 12.03 -2.39
C ILE A 118 14.23 10.72 -2.53
N MET A 119 13.61 10.26 -1.42
CA MET A 119 12.95 8.96 -1.31
C MET A 119 11.51 9.16 -0.81
N PRO A 120 10.53 9.37 -1.69
CA PRO A 120 9.13 9.42 -1.29
C PRO A 120 8.62 8.02 -0.88
N CYS A 121 7.83 7.95 0.20
CA CYS A 121 7.22 6.72 0.71
C CYS A 121 5.68 6.76 0.64
N GLU A 122 5.11 7.72 -0.07
CA GLU A 122 3.68 7.84 -0.32
C GLU A 122 3.15 6.63 -1.11
N LEU A 123 1.93 6.19 -0.81
CA LEU A 123 1.29 5.02 -1.45
C LEU A 123 0.81 5.34 -2.89
N ILE A 124 1.71 5.81 -3.71
CA ILE A 124 1.51 6.10 -5.14
C ILE A 124 2.45 5.19 -5.92
N PHE A 125 1.92 4.50 -6.93
CA PHE A 125 2.77 3.71 -7.81
C PHE A 125 3.78 4.62 -8.54
N LEU A 126 5.07 4.27 -8.48
CA LEU A 126 6.17 5.08 -9.00
C LEU A 126 6.18 6.52 -8.42
N ASN A 127 5.99 6.63 -7.11
CA ASN A 127 5.89 7.89 -6.38
C ASN A 127 7.04 8.86 -6.67
N GLY A 128 8.26 8.37 -6.85
CA GLY A 128 9.42 9.18 -7.20
C GLY A 128 9.31 9.83 -8.58
N HIS A 129 8.78 9.11 -9.57
CA HIS A 129 8.53 9.68 -10.91
C HIS A 129 7.51 10.81 -10.83
N ARG A 130 6.41 10.58 -10.09
CA ARG A 130 5.39 11.60 -9.87
C ARG A 130 5.93 12.83 -9.13
N LEU A 131 6.74 12.63 -8.10
CA LEU A 131 7.38 13.72 -7.37
C LEU A 131 8.33 14.51 -8.26
N LYS A 132 9.15 13.82 -9.07
CA LYS A 132 10.08 14.44 -10.04
C LYS A 132 9.34 15.31 -11.05
N GLU A 133 8.21 14.85 -11.59
CA GLU A 133 7.33 15.63 -12.46
C GLU A 133 6.83 16.91 -11.77
N CYS A 134 6.32 16.80 -10.53
CA CYS A 134 5.87 17.95 -9.76
C CYS A 134 7.01 18.96 -9.51
N ILE A 135 8.22 18.49 -9.20
CA ILE A 135 9.39 19.36 -9.00
C ILE A 135 9.69 20.14 -10.28
N TYR A 136 9.74 19.49 -11.45
CA TYR A 136 9.95 20.20 -12.71
C TYR A 136 8.83 21.19 -13.03
N GLN A 137 7.58 20.87 -12.73
CA GLN A 137 6.46 21.80 -12.90
C GLN A 137 6.65 23.05 -12.02
N TYR A 138 7.14 22.92 -10.79
CA TYR A 138 7.45 24.08 -9.93
C TYR A 138 8.69 24.84 -10.39
N ILE A 139 9.72 24.17 -10.90
CA ILE A 139 10.89 24.81 -11.48
C ILE A 139 10.47 25.72 -12.66
N GLU A 140 9.58 25.23 -13.51
CA GLU A 140 9.06 26.03 -14.63
C GLU A 140 8.10 27.16 -14.16
N LEU A 141 7.22 26.88 -13.18
CA LEU A 141 6.27 27.83 -12.63
C LEU A 141 6.97 29.03 -12.00
N TRP A 142 8.08 28.81 -11.30
CA TRP A 142 8.82 29.84 -10.56
C TRP A 142 10.07 30.36 -11.30
N LYS A 143 10.13 30.14 -12.59
CA LYS A 143 11.24 30.56 -13.45
C LYS A 143 11.64 32.02 -13.24
N GLU A 144 10.66 32.92 -13.20
CA GLU A 144 10.89 34.36 -13.02
C GLU A 144 11.42 34.69 -11.62
N ASP A 145 10.97 33.93 -10.60
CA ASP A 145 11.43 34.09 -9.21
C ASP A 145 12.89 33.64 -9.05
N PHE A 146 13.33 32.65 -9.82
CA PHE A 146 14.73 32.18 -9.83
C PHE A 146 15.67 33.11 -10.59
N GLY A 147 15.13 33.89 -11.50
CA GLY A 147 15.91 34.89 -12.27
C GLY A 147 17.09 34.25 -13.01
N ASN A 148 18.30 34.78 -12.80
CA ASN A 148 19.52 34.31 -13.46
C ASN A 148 19.96 32.91 -13.02
N ASP A 149 19.48 32.41 -11.89
CA ASP A 149 19.84 31.10 -11.34
C ASP A 149 18.99 29.95 -11.93
N TYR A 150 17.93 30.26 -12.71
CA TYR A 150 16.98 29.29 -13.21
C TYR A 150 17.64 28.13 -13.99
N GLU A 151 18.44 28.44 -15.01
CA GLU A 151 19.08 27.41 -15.85
C GLU A 151 20.07 26.57 -15.03
N GLY A 152 20.91 27.22 -14.23
CA GLY A 152 21.89 26.53 -13.39
C GLY A 152 21.25 25.67 -12.33
N PHE A 153 20.16 26.12 -11.69
CA PHE A 153 19.41 25.31 -10.73
C PHE A 153 18.75 24.08 -11.38
N LYS A 154 18.15 24.27 -12.55
CA LYS A 154 17.53 23.18 -13.31
C LYS A 154 18.55 22.13 -13.73
N GLU A 155 19.73 22.56 -14.20
CA GLU A 155 20.83 21.66 -14.55
C GLU A 155 21.36 20.93 -13.31
N TRP A 156 21.61 21.63 -12.21
CA TRP A 156 22.04 21.03 -10.94
C TRP A 156 21.03 20.03 -10.39
N PHE A 157 19.74 20.36 -10.39
CA PHE A 157 18.70 19.41 -9.97
C PHE A 157 18.71 18.15 -10.83
N THR A 158 18.85 18.31 -12.15
CA THR A 158 18.83 17.20 -13.10
C THR A 158 20.05 16.29 -12.96
N ALA A 159 21.24 16.87 -12.73
CA ALA A 159 22.51 16.14 -12.68
C ALA A 159 22.83 15.57 -11.31
N ASP A 160 22.58 16.35 -10.25
CA ASP A 160 23.14 16.09 -8.91
C ASP A 160 22.09 15.67 -7.88
N CYS A 161 20.78 15.86 -8.14
CA CYS A 161 19.72 15.36 -7.29
C CYS A 161 19.18 14.02 -7.82
N TYR A 162 18.94 13.10 -6.89
CA TYR A 162 18.58 11.72 -7.18
C TYR A 162 17.19 11.43 -6.61
N VAL A 163 16.17 11.38 -7.47
CA VAL A 163 14.79 11.08 -7.05
C VAL A 163 14.52 9.59 -7.27
N CYS A 164 14.47 8.85 -6.18
CA CYS A 164 14.17 7.42 -6.15
C CYS A 164 12.66 7.18 -6.14
N ALA A 165 12.19 6.08 -6.71
CA ALA A 165 10.84 5.60 -6.46
C ALA A 165 10.89 4.54 -5.34
N THR A 166 9.86 4.49 -4.48
CA THR A 166 9.88 3.52 -3.38
C THR A 166 8.54 2.84 -3.15
N LEU A 167 8.60 1.59 -2.69
CA LEU A 167 7.48 0.81 -2.21
C LEU A 167 7.72 0.47 -0.75
N VAL A 168 6.83 0.91 0.12
CA VAL A 168 6.83 0.55 1.54
C VAL A 168 5.71 -0.44 1.85
N ASP A 169 5.99 -1.39 2.73
CA ASP A 169 5.00 -2.37 3.20
C ASP A 169 5.19 -2.65 4.69
N ARG A 170 4.34 -2.07 5.50
CA ARG A 170 4.18 -2.30 6.93
C ARG A 170 2.82 -1.80 7.37
N ILE A 171 2.05 -2.62 8.07
CA ILE A 171 0.79 -2.20 8.68
C ILE A 171 1.11 -1.44 9.96
N VAL A 172 0.66 -0.18 10.03
CA VAL A 172 0.86 0.72 11.18
C VAL A 172 -0.49 1.26 11.63
N PRO A 173 -1.18 0.60 12.60
CA PRO A 173 -2.45 1.09 13.15
C PRO A 173 -2.32 2.45 13.88
N GLY A 174 -1.10 2.82 14.26
CA GLY A 174 -0.80 4.07 14.93
C GLY A 174 -0.89 3.99 16.47
N PHE A 175 -1.43 5.02 17.11
CA PHE A 175 -1.50 5.10 18.57
C PHE A 175 -2.46 4.07 19.16
N PRO A 176 -2.02 3.19 20.08
CA PRO A 176 -2.78 2.05 20.60
C PRO A 176 -3.77 2.45 21.71
N ARG A 177 -4.87 3.13 21.38
CA ARG A 177 -5.83 3.70 22.34
C ARG A 177 -6.42 2.68 23.30
N GLU A 178 -6.62 1.44 22.85
CA GLU A 178 -7.30 0.40 23.62
C GLU A 178 -6.40 -0.25 24.69
N ASN A 179 -5.10 -0.29 24.47
CA ASN A 179 -4.13 -0.95 25.35
C ASN A 179 -2.94 -0.07 25.75
N ILE A 180 -3.08 1.24 25.63
CA ILE A 180 -2.01 2.19 25.94
C ILE A 180 -1.53 2.09 27.41
N ASP A 181 -2.44 1.87 28.35
CA ASP A 181 -2.10 1.77 29.78
C ASP A 181 -1.24 0.54 30.06
N GLU A 182 -1.50 -0.59 29.39
CA GLU A 182 -0.68 -1.79 29.49
C GLU A 182 0.74 -1.54 28.96
N ILE A 183 0.85 -0.89 27.79
CA ILE A 183 2.13 -0.55 27.19
C ILE A 183 2.92 0.41 28.09
N GLN A 184 2.27 1.49 28.58
CA GLN A 184 2.89 2.46 29.49
C GLN A 184 3.33 1.82 30.81
N HIS A 185 2.59 0.85 31.30
CA HIS A 185 3.00 0.08 32.49
C HIS A 185 4.28 -0.72 32.22
N LYS A 186 4.38 -1.37 31.05
CA LYS A 186 5.58 -2.13 30.65
C LYS A 186 6.82 -1.24 30.50
N ILE A 187 6.67 -0.04 29.91
CA ILE A 187 7.79 0.89 29.71
C ILE A 187 8.09 1.78 30.91
N CYS A 188 7.25 1.73 31.95
CA CYS A 188 7.40 2.45 33.22
C CYS A 188 7.32 3.99 33.13
N TYR A 189 6.74 4.56 32.08
CA TYR A 189 6.45 6.00 31.99
C TYR A 189 5.37 6.31 30.94
N LYS A 190 4.86 7.55 30.97
CA LYS A 190 3.81 8.02 30.06
C LYS A 190 4.43 8.44 28.73
N ASP A 191 3.99 7.80 27.64
CA ASP A 191 4.33 8.15 26.28
C ASP A 191 3.05 8.42 25.49
N ASN A 192 2.90 9.66 25.01
CA ASN A 192 1.71 10.09 24.24
C ASN A 192 1.87 9.88 22.73
N LEU A 193 2.99 9.29 22.30
CA LEU A 193 3.37 9.09 20.90
C LEU A 193 3.67 7.62 20.57
N VAL A 194 3.31 6.68 21.43
CA VAL A 194 3.49 5.25 21.14
C VAL A 194 2.89 4.92 19.77
N VAL A 195 3.66 4.25 18.94
CA VAL A 195 3.22 3.76 17.64
C VAL A 195 3.15 2.24 17.68
N LYS A 196 1.97 1.68 17.45
CA LYS A 196 1.81 0.25 17.21
C LYS A 196 2.04 -0.06 15.74
N ALA A 197 2.82 -1.08 15.45
CA ALA A 197 3.09 -1.55 14.09
C ALA A 197 3.24 -3.07 14.05
N GLU A 198 3.04 -3.66 12.89
CA GLU A 198 3.39 -5.08 12.70
C GLU A 198 4.91 -5.29 12.70
N ASN A 199 5.34 -6.52 13.05
CA ASN A 199 6.76 -6.88 13.02
C ASN A 199 7.34 -6.89 11.60
N PHE A 200 6.55 -7.34 10.61
CA PHE A 200 6.96 -7.32 9.21
C PHE A 200 7.25 -5.90 8.72
N HIS A 201 8.27 -5.75 7.90
CA HIS A 201 8.57 -4.53 7.17
C HIS A 201 9.27 -4.86 5.85
N LEU A 202 9.01 -4.05 4.85
CA LEU A 202 9.70 -4.10 3.56
C LEU A 202 9.82 -2.68 3.01
N TRP A 203 11.01 -2.32 2.56
CA TRP A 203 11.23 -1.09 1.81
C TRP A 203 12.00 -1.42 0.52
N VAL A 204 11.31 -1.33 -0.62
CA VAL A 204 11.94 -1.44 -1.93
C VAL A 204 12.25 -0.04 -2.43
N ILE A 205 13.47 0.19 -2.88
CA ILE A 205 13.95 1.47 -3.38
C ILE A 205 14.47 1.26 -4.79
N GLU A 206 13.76 1.80 -5.78
CA GLU A 206 14.25 1.92 -7.13
C GLU A 206 15.23 3.08 -7.20
N LYS A 207 16.43 2.83 -7.69
CA LYS A 207 17.44 3.87 -7.88
C LYS A 207 16.96 4.99 -8.80
N ALA A 208 17.46 6.20 -8.60
CA ALA A 208 17.25 7.29 -9.56
C ALA A 208 17.88 6.97 -10.94
N GLU A 209 17.35 7.59 -12.00
CA GLU A 209 17.83 7.37 -13.38
C GLU A 209 19.34 7.65 -13.55
N ASN A 210 19.82 8.71 -12.90
CA ASN A 210 21.20 9.18 -12.94
C ASN A 210 22.12 8.55 -11.87
N MET A 211 21.73 7.40 -11.29
CA MET A 211 22.48 6.69 -10.26
C MET A 211 22.48 5.18 -10.55
N THR A 212 23.48 4.45 -10.09
CA THR A 212 23.50 2.99 -10.11
C THR A 212 23.04 2.41 -8.78
N VAL A 213 22.59 1.14 -8.78
CA VAL A 213 22.25 0.40 -7.55
C VAL A 213 23.43 0.38 -6.58
N ALA A 214 24.65 0.14 -7.06
CA ALA A 214 25.82 0.09 -6.21
C ALA A 214 26.12 1.44 -5.51
N GLN A 215 25.99 2.55 -6.23
CA GLN A 215 26.14 3.89 -5.64
C GLN A 215 25.08 4.14 -4.54
N LEU A 216 23.80 3.79 -4.79
CA LEU A 216 22.77 3.97 -3.78
C LEU A 216 22.98 3.05 -2.56
N GLN A 217 23.46 1.82 -2.76
CA GLN A 217 23.81 0.91 -1.67
C GLN A 217 24.99 1.40 -0.82
N GLU A 218 25.91 2.13 -1.40
CA GLU A 218 27.02 2.77 -0.69
C GLU A 218 26.54 4.01 0.12
N GLU A 219 25.74 4.87 -0.51
CA GLU A 219 25.17 6.07 0.12
C GLU A 219 24.16 5.72 1.22
N PHE A 220 23.32 4.71 0.99
CA PHE A 220 22.25 4.29 1.91
C PHE A 220 22.35 2.79 2.24
N PRO A 221 23.27 2.40 3.13
CA PRO A 221 23.56 0.99 3.44
C PRO A 221 22.56 0.34 4.42
N ALA A 222 21.28 0.72 4.41
CA ALA A 222 20.26 0.23 5.34
C ALA A 222 20.07 -1.30 5.30
N HIS A 223 20.30 -1.94 4.14
CA HIS A 223 20.30 -3.40 4.00
C HIS A 223 21.36 -4.09 4.87
N LYS A 224 22.49 -3.40 5.18
CA LYS A 224 23.56 -3.93 6.04
C LYS A 224 23.21 -3.83 7.55
N ALA A 225 22.20 -3.06 7.90
CA ALA A 225 21.73 -2.92 9.28
C ALA A 225 20.72 -4.02 9.71
N GLY A 226 20.53 -5.06 8.89
CA GLY A 226 19.57 -6.13 9.16
C GLY A 226 18.11 -5.75 8.86
N LEU A 227 17.90 -4.61 8.20
CA LEU A 227 16.57 -4.18 7.78
C LEU A 227 16.20 -4.83 6.43
N HIS A 228 14.92 -5.11 6.24
CA HIS A 228 14.41 -5.66 4.99
C HIS A 228 14.25 -4.55 3.93
N VAL A 229 15.38 -4.05 3.47
CA VAL A 229 15.50 -3.00 2.44
C VAL A 229 16.10 -3.60 1.18
N LEU A 230 15.40 -3.46 0.06
CA LEU A 230 15.84 -3.89 -1.27
C LEU A 230 16.13 -2.66 -2.13
N ILE A 231 17.32 -2.57 -2.68
CA ILE A 231 17.68 -1.53 -3.66
C ILE A 231 17.75 -2.21 -5.04
N THR A 232 17.01 -1.67 -6.00
CA THR A 232 16.76 -2.29 -7.31
C THR A 232 16.85 -1.29 -8.46
N ASP A 233 16.98 -1.78 -9.67
CA ASP A 233 16.84 -1.00 -10.91
C ASP A 233 15.36 -0.75 -11.28
N ASN A 234 14.42 -1.58 -10.76
CA ASN A 234 13.01 -1.52 -11.12
C ASN A 234 12.15 -2.04 -9.96
N GLU A 235 11.27 -1.20 -9.39
CA GLU A 235 10.37 -1.60 -8.30
C GLU A 235 9.12 -2.35 -8.78
N LYS A 236 8.76 -2.24 -10.06
CA LYS A 236 7.50 -2.76 -10.61
C LYS A 236 7.26 -4.24 -10.31
N PRO A 237 8.24 -5.16 -10.42
CA PRO A 237 8.04 -6.55 -10.06
C PRO A 237 7.65 -6.76 -8.60
N TYR A 238 8.21 -5.97 -7.70
CA TYR A 238 7.92 -6.03 -6.26
C TYR A 238 6.56 -5.42 -5.92
N HIS A 239 6.17 -4.35 -6.61
CA HIS A 239 4.83 -3.79 -6.54
C HIS A 239 3.80 -4.84 -6.97
N MET A 240 3.99 -5.45 -8.14
CA MET A 240 3.13 -6.52 -8.64
C MET A 240 3.07 -7.70 -7.68
N ARG A 241 4.20 -8.13 -7.11
CA ARG A 241 4.24 -9.16 -6.06
C ARG A 241 3.36 -8.81 -4.87
N LYS A 242 3.46 -7.58 -4.35
CA LYS A 242 2.63 -7.11 -3.23
C LYS A 242 1.14 -7.12 -3.60
N VAL A 243 0.78 -6.55 -4.74
CA VAL A 243 -0.62 -6.51 -5.18
C VAL A 243 -1.17 -7.92 -5.36
N THR A 244 -0.42 -8.80 -6.00
CA THR A 244 -0.86 -10.15 -6.36
C THR A 244 -0.87 -11.09 -5.14
N LEU A 245 0.19 -11.12 -4.30
CA LEU A 245 0.32 -12.12 -3.23
C LEU A 245 -0.18 -11.66 -1.85
N LEU A 246 -0.42 -10.35 -1.66
CA LEU A 246 -1.00 -9.85 -0.42
C LEU A 246 -2.43 -9.35 -0.65
N ASN A 247 -2.61 -8.41 -1.59
CA ASN A 247 -3.91 -7.76 -1.77
C ASN A 247 -4.91 -8.67 -2.49
N GLY A 248 -4.47 -9.47 -3.46
CA GLY A 248 -5.30 -10.43 -4.19
C GLY A 248 -5.94 -11.47 -3.27
N PRO A 249 -5.17 -12.29 -2.54
CA PRO A 249 -5.74 -13.25 -1.59
C PRO A 249 -6.69 -12.62 -0.57
N HIS A 250 -6.39 -11.44 -0.05
CA HIS A 250 -7.31 -10.69 0.82
C HIS A 250 -8.67 -10.41 0.16
N THR A 251 -8.65 -10.02 -1.12
CA THR A 251 -9.86 -9.67 -1.86
C THR A 251 -10.79 -10.87 -2.03
N VAL A 252 -10.24 -12.03 -2.37
CA VAL A 252 -11.06 -13.23 -2.64
C VAL A 252 -11.36 -14.06 -1.39
N LEU A 253 -10.45 -14.11 -0.40
CA LEU A 253 -10.72 -14.83 0.84
C LEU A 253 -11.84 -14.20 1.66
N SER A 254 -11.94 -12.85 1.64
CA SER A 254 -12.86 -12.14 2.52
C SER A 254 -14.33 -12.49 2.29
N PRO A 255 -14.88 -12.46 1.07
CA PRO A 255 -16.25 -12.89 0.83
C PRO A 255 -16.44 -14.39 1.04
N VAL A 256 -15.47 -15.25 0.68
CA VAL A 256 -15.53 -16.69 0.91
C VAL A 256 -15.62 -17.00 2.40
N ALA A 257 -14.74 -16.43 3.20
CA ALA A 257 -14.74 -16.66 4.65
C ALA A 257 -15.99 -16.05 5.32
N PHE A 258 -16.37 -14.84 4.94
CA PHE A 258 -17.55 -14.16 5.49
C PHE A 258 -18.84 -14.93 5.20
N LEU A 259 -19.06 -15.36 3.97
CA LEU A 259 -20.22 -16.18 3.61
C LEU A 259 -20.18 -17.57 4.27
N GLY A 260 -18.98 -18.05 4.61
CA GLY A 260 -18.75 -19.28 5.40
C GLY A 260 -18.94 -19.12 6.90
N GLY A 261 -19.36 -17.94 7.40
CA GLY A 261 -19.65 -17.71 8.82
C GLY A 261 -18.48 -17.15 9.64
N ILE A 262 -17.36 -16.78 9.01
CA ILE A 262 -16.17 -16.25 9.68
C ILE A 262 -16.19 -14.71 9.59
N ASN A 263 -15.55 -14.01 10.55
CA ASN A 263 -15.61 -12.55 10.63
C ASN A 263 -14.25 -11.86 10.48
N ILE A 264 -13.15 -12.52 10.84
CA ILE A 264 -11.79 -11.95 10.83
C ILE A 264 -10.83 -12.80 10.01
N VAL A 265 -9.79 -12.15 9.49
CA VAL A 265 -8.78 -12.78 8.60
C VAL A 265 -8.06 -13.93 9.30
N ARG A 266 -7.64 -13.76 10.55
CA ARG A 266 -6.93 -14.81 11.31
C ARG A 266 -7.74 -16.10 11.38
N ASP A 267 -8.99 -15.98 11.78
CA ASP A 267 -9.87 -17.15 11.90
C ASP A 267 -10.12 -17.83 10.54
N ALA A 268 -10.13 -17.03 9.46
CA ALA A 268 -10.21 -17.56 8.09
C ALA A 268 -8.97 -18.40 7.73
N CYS A 269 -7.77 -17.93 8.08
CA CYS A 269 -6.52 -18.66 7.85
C CYS A 269 -6.42 -19.95 8.68
N GLU A 270 -6.90 -19.91 9.92
CA GLU A 270 -6.90 -21.05 10.83
C GLU A 270 -8.03 -22.08 10.53
N HIS A 271 -9.07 -21.67 9.78
CA HIS A 271 -10.17 -22.57 9.43
C HIS A 271 -9.68 -23.67 8.47
N PRO A 272 -9.93 -24.97 8.75
CA PRO A 272 -9.32 -26.08 8.00
C PRO A 272 -9.59 -26.07 6.49
N LEU A 273 -10.75 -25.59 6.06
CA LEU A 273 -11.14 -25.55 4.65
C LEU A 273 -10.73 -24.23 4.01
N VAL A 274 -11.05 -23.10 4.66
CA VAL A 274 -10.73 -21.75 4.13
C VAL A 274 -9.22 -21.51 4.10
N GLY A 275 -8.47 -22.01 5.08
CA GLY A 275 -7.01 -21.95 5.08
C GLY A 275 -6.38 -22.71 3.90
N LYS A 276 -6.94 -23.87 3.50
CA LYS A 276 -6.50 -24.57 2.27
C LYS A 276 -6.82 -23.75 1.02
N TYR A 277 -8.00 -23.13 0.96
CA TYR A 277 -8.40 -22.26 -0.14
C TYR A 277 -7.44 -21.09 -0.31
N ILE A 278 -7.11 -20.39 0.79
CA ILE A 278 -6.18 -19.27 0.75
C ILE A 278 -4.83 -19.71 0.18
N ARG A 279 -4.29 -20.85 0.63
CA ARG A 279 -3.03 -21.42 0.15
C ARG A 279 -3.10 -21.79 -1.34
N LYS A 280 -4.20 -22.43 -1.78
CA LYS A 280 -4.42 -22.72 -3.21
C LYS A 280 -4.39 -21.47 -4.06
N VAL A 281 -5.16 -20.45 -3.69
CA VAL A 281 -5.18 -19.18 -4.43
C VAL A 281 -3.81 -18.52 -4.47
N GLN A 282 -3.11 -18.49 -3.35
CA GLN A 282 -1.85 -17.77 -3.22
C GLN A 282 -0.69 -18.48 -3.91
N PHE A 283 -0.49 -19.80 -3.66
CA PHE A 283 0.67 -20.55 -4.15
C PHE A 283 0.43 -21.24 -5.50
N ASP A 284 -0.76 -21.83 -5.69
CA ASP A 284 -1.02 -22.65 -6.89
C ASP A 284 -1.55 -21.79 -8.06
N GLU A 285 -2.15 -20.63 -7.77
CA GLU A 285 -2.76 -19.77 -8.78
C GLU A 285 -2.00 -18.43 -8.94
N LEU A 286 -2.07 -17.53 -7.98
CA LEU A 286 -1.53 -16.18 -8.10
C LEU A 286 0.01 -16.15 -8.22
N MET A 287 0.73 -16.93 -7.43
CA MET A 287 2.18 -16.99 -7.49
C MET A 287 2.68 -17.43 -8.87
N GLN A 288 1.92 -18.26 -9.57
CA GLN A 288 2.24 -18.75 -10.92
C GLN A 288 2.15 -17.66 -12.01
N THR A 289 1.68 -16.47 -11.66
CA THR A 289 1.51 -15.34 -12.60
C THR A 289 2.62 -14.31 -12.52
N LEU A 290 3.58 -14.49 -11.61
CA LEU A 290 4.69 -13.57 -11.35
C LEU A 290 6.01 -14.08 -11.93
N ASP A 291 6.91 -13.15 -12.27
CA ASP A 291 8.19 -13.42 -12.94
C ASP A 291 9.42 -13.16 -12.02
N LEU A 292 9.23 -13.22 -10.70
CA LEU A 292 10.33 -13.18 -9.72
C LEU A 292 10.82 -14.61 -9.40
N PRO A 293 12.03 -14.76 -8.83
CA PRO A 293 12.55 -16.06 -8.41
C PRO A 293 11.58 -16.79 -7.46
N GLU A 294 11.37 -18.08 -7.69
CA GLU A 294 10.40 -18.88 -6.93
C GLU A 294 10.68 -18.87 -5.43
N GLU A 295 11.93 -18.92 -5.01
CA GLU A 295 12.32 -18.86 -3.59
C GLU A 295 11.88 -17.53 -2.95
N GLU A 296 12.03 -16.42 -3.67
CA GLU A 296 11.63 -15.09 -3.21
C GLU A 296 10.11 -14.97 -3.13
N LEU A 297 9.39 -15.51 -4.12
CA LEU A 297 7.93 -15.53 -4.13
C LEU A 297 7.37 -16.39 -2.98
N ASN A 298 7.92 -17.58 -2.77
CA ASN A 298 7.54 -18.49 -1.67
C ASN A 298 7.78 -17.85 -0.32
N LYS A 299 8.94 -17.19 -0.13
CA LYS A 299 9.23 -16.49 1.11
C LYS A 299 8.20 -15.39 1.36
N PHE A 300 7.97 -14.52 0.37
CA PHE A 300 7.01 -13.42 0.52
C PHE A 300 5.57 -13.93 0.77
N ALA A 301 5.12 -14.95 0.06
CA ALA A 301 3.81 -15.56 0.26
C ALA A 301 3.66 -16.14 1.66
N THR A 302 4.71 -16.78 2.20
CA THR A 302 4.74 -17.30 3.58
C THR A 302 4.68 -16.16 4.59
N ASP A 303 5.48 -15.12 4.41
CA ASP A 303 5.47 -13.92 5.27
C ASP A 303 4.06 -13.27 5.28
N VAL A 304 3.36 -13.24 4.14
CA VAL A 304 1.98 -12.74 4.03
C VAL A 304 1.01 -13.60 4.85
N LEU A 305 1.12 -14.93 4.81
CA LEU A 305 0.27 -15.80 5.64
C LEU A 305 0.51 -15.56 7.14
N GLU A 306 1.76 -15.41 7.57
CA GLU A 306 2.06 -15.07 8.98
C GLU A 306 1.46 -13.73 9.39
N ARG A 307 1.40 -12.75 8.47
CA ARG A 307 0.73 -11.46 8.70
C ARG A 307 -0.79 -11.60 8.81
N PHE A 308 -1.41 -12.47 8.00
CA PHE A 308 -2.84 -12.78 8.09
C PHE A 308 -3.19 -13.48 9.40
N GLU A 309 -2.31 -14.33 9.90
CA GLU A 309 -2.44 -15.07 11.16
C GLU A 309 -1.99 -14.27 12.40
N ASN A 310 -1.76 -12.95 12.26
CA ASN A 310 -1.28 -12.10 13.36
C ASN A 310 -2.25 -12.12 14.56
N PRO A 311 -1.83 -12.64 15.73
CA PRO A 311 -2.71 -12.80 16.89
C PRO A 311 -3.08 -11.48 17.58
N PHE A 312 -2.43 -10.38 17.23
CA PHE A 312 -2.64 -9.07 17.83
C PHE A 312 -3.57 -8.16 17.02
N VAL A 313 -4.10 -8.65 15.88
CA VAL A 313 -4.95 -7.85 14.98
C VAL A 313 -6.20 -8.64 14.61
N ASP A 314 -7.36 -8.11 14.96
CA ASP A 314 -8.66 -8.65 14.54
C ASP A 314 -9.12 -7.92 13.26
N HIS A 315 -8.46 -8.23 12.13
CA HIS A 315 -8.75 -7.61 10.85
C HIS A 315 -10.11 -8.08 10.32
N GLN A 316 -11.10 -7.19 10.35
CA GLN A 316 -12.48 -7.48 9.97
C GLN A 316 -12.60 -7.71 8.46
N LEU A 317 -13.17 -8.83 8.05
CA LEU A 317 -13.40 -9.17 6.64
C LEU A 317 -14.29 -8.12 5.95
N THR A 318 -15.28 -7.58 6.66
CA THR A 318 -16.17 -6.54 6.13
C THR A 318 -15.45 -5.25 5.74
N SER A 319 -14.34 -4.89 6.40
CA SER A 319 -13.54 -3.74 6.03
C SER A 319 -12.74 -3.96 4.74
N ILE A 320 -12.36 -5.21 4.47
CA ILE A 320 -11.66 -5.60 3.23
C ILE A 320 -12.65 -5.63 2.06
N MET A 321 -13.89 -6.07 2.29
CA MET A 321 -14.92 -6.18 1.25
C MET A 321 -15.52 -4.84 0.78
N LEU A 322 -15.15 -3.70 1.37
CA LEU A 322 -15.50 -2.39 0.82
C LEU A 322 -14.97 -2.24 -0.61
N ASN A 323 -15.81 -1.85 -1.57
CA ASN A 323 -15.43 -1.70 -2.98
C ASN A 323 -14.78 -2.97 -3.55
N ALA A 324 -15.43 -4.14 -3.39
CA ALA A 324 -14.83 -5.42 -3.72
C ALA A 324 -14.65 -5.63 -5.25
N PHE A 325 -15.56 -5.09 -6.07
CA PHE A 325 -15.45 -5.21 -7.53
C PHE A 325 -14.25 -4.46 -8.10
N PRO A 326 -14.03 -3.17 -7.85
CA PRO A 326 -12.82 -2.47 -8.28
C PRO A 326 -11.52 -3.10 -7.73
N LYS A 327 -11.56 -3.68 -6.54
CA LYS A 327 -10.41 -4.39 -5.99
C LYS A 327 -10.12 -5.68 -6.75
N PHE A 328 -11.14 -6.47 -7.10
CA PHE A 328 -10.94 -7.67 -7.91
C PHE A 328 -10.41 -7.31 -9.31
N GLU A 329 -10.95 -6.28 -9.94
CA GLU A 329 -10.50 -5.77 -11.24
C GLU A 329 -9.01 -5.44 -11.24
N THR A 330 -8.55 -4.69 -10.23
CA THR A 330 -7.15 -4.22 -10.19
C THR A 330 -6.16 -5.24 -9.63
N ARG A 331 -6.61 -6.19 -8.78
CA ARG A 331 -5.72 -7.08 -8.02
C ARG A 331 -5.70 -8.52 -8.53
N ASP A 332 -6.85 -9.03 -8.95
CA ASP A 332 -7.06 -10.47 -9.22
C ASP A 332 -7.32 -10.76 -10.71
N LEU A 333 -8.05 -9.90 -11.39
CA LEU A 333 -8.36 -10.09 -12.81
C LEU A 333 -7.12 -10.16 -13.71
N PRO A 334 -6.07 -9.32 -13.52
CA PRO A 334 -4.83 -9.48 -14.28
C PRO A 334 -4.16 -10.84 -14.04
N GLY A 335 -4.12 -11.30 -12.80
CA GLY A 335 -3.60 -12.63 -12.44
C GLY A 335 -4.42 -13.77 -13.07
N LEU A 336 -5.75 -13.68 -13.04
CA LEU A 336 -6.64 -14.65 -13.69
C LEU A 336 -6.34 -14.78 -15.18
N LYS A 337 -6.16 -13.67 -15.88
CA LYS A 337 -5.83 -13.66 -17.32
C LYS A 337 -4.47 -14.28 -17.61
N ILE A 338 -3.43 -13.88 -16.86
CA ILE A 338 -2.08 -14.42 -16.99
C ILE A 338 -2.06 -15.92 -16.68
N TYR A 339 -2.80 -16.35 -15.64
CA TYR A 339 -2.90 -17.77 -15.31
C TYR A 339 -3.52 -18.58 -16.45
N LEU A 340 -4.64 -18.09 -17.00
CA LEU A 340 -5.30 -18.71 -18.15
C LEU A 340 -4.35 -18.82 -19.35
N GLU A 341 -3.61 -17.76 -19.66
CA GLU A 341 -2.62 -17.74 -20.73
C GLU A 341 -1.50 -18.77 -20.50
N ARG A 342 -0.95 -18.83 -19.29
CA ARG A 342 0.17 -19.73 -18.92
C ARG A 342 -0.21 -21.20 -18.77
N LYS A 343 -1.40 -21.47 -18.23
CA LYS A 343 -1.84 -22.83 -17.86
C LYS A 343 -2.90 -23.42 -18.80
N GLY A 344 -3.54 -22.63 -19.64
CA GLY A 344 -4.61 -23.07 -20.54
C GLY A 344 -5.92 -23.45 -19.85
N SER A 345 -6.08 -23.13 -18.56
CA SER A 345 -7.27 -23.40 -17.76
C SER A 345 -7.56 -22.25 -16.79
N LEU A 346 -8.83 -22.09 -16.41
CA LEU A 346 -9.20 -21.06 -15.43
C LEU A 346 -8.72 -21.41 -14.01
N PRO A 347 -8.24 -20.44 -13.22
CA PRO A 347 -7.87 -20.63 -11.82
C PRO A 347 -9.14 -20.77 -10.98
N GLN A 348 -9.43 -21.99 -10.51
CA GLN A 348 -10.67 -22.34 -9.82
C GLN A 348 -10.88 -21.53 -8.53
N GLY A 349 -9.81 -21.27 -7.78
CA GLY A 349 -9.87 -20.50 -6.54
C GLY A 349 -10.22 -19.04 -6.78
N LEU A 350 -9.60 -18.39 -7.78
CA LEU A 350 -9.93 -17.01 -8.13
C LEU A 350 -11.36 -16.86 -8.65
N VAL A 351 -11.83 -17.80 -9.49
CA VAL A 351 -13.21 -17.80 -9.99
C VAL A 351 -14.21 -18.05 -8.85
N MET A 352 -13.89 -18.94 -7.89
CA MET A 352 -14.70 -19.14 -6.69
C MET A 352 -14.76 -17.84 -5.85
N GLY A 353 -13.64 -17.14 -5.71
CA GLY A 353 -13.57 -15.83 -5.03
C GLY A 353 -14.44 -14.78 -5.71
N LEU A 354 -14.40 -14.68 -7.04
CA LEU A 354 -15.29 -13.81 -7.82
C LEU A 354 -16.76 -14.17 -7.61
N SER A 355 -17.09 -15.45 -7.65
CA SER A 355 -18.45 -15.94 -7.42
C SER A 355 -18.94 -15.64 -6.01
N ALA A 356 -18.05 -15.69 -5.02
CA ALA A 356 -18.35 -15.28 -3.64
C ALA A 356 -18.57 -13.76 -3.52
N ILE A 357 -17.77 -12.93 -4.24
CA ILE A 357 -18.02 -11.48 -4.32
C ILE A 357 -19.43 -11.25 -4.90
N ILE A 358 -19.75 -11.83 -6.05
CA ILE A 358 -21.07 -11.69 -6.70
C ILE A 358 -22.18 -12.10 -5.73
N THR A 359 -22.00 -13.21 -4.99
CA THR A 359 -22.97 -13.68 -4.00
C THR A 359 -23.11 -12.72 -2.81
N TYR A 360 -22.01 -12.14 -2.33
CA TYR A 360 -22.04 -11.15 -1.25
C TYR A 360 -22.91 -9.95 -1.61
N TYR A 361 -22.86 -9.48 -2.86
CA TYR A 361 -23.68 -8.36 -3.34
C TYR A 361 -25.17 -8.70 -3.55
N LYS A 362 -25.58 -9.95 -3.37
CA LYS A 362 -26.99 -10.32 -3.27
C LYS A 362 -27.66 -9.71 -2.01
N GLY A 363 -26.83 -9.44 -0.99
CA GLY A 363 -27.34 -8.97 0.30
C GLY A 363 -28.08 -10.05 1.08
N GLY A 364 -28.96 -9.61 1.98
CA GLY A 364 -29.72 -10.51 2.83
C GLY A 364 -29.00 -10.85 4.14
N LYS A 365 -29.02 -12.11 4.54
CA LYS A 365 -28.41 -12.59 5.78
C LYS A 365 -27.65 -13.91 5.57
N ARG A 366 -26.64 -14.14 6.38
CA ARG A 366 -25.98 -15.44 6.53
C ARG A 366 -26.88 -16.41 7.32
N GLN A 367 -26.46 -17.67 7.40
CA GLN A 367 -27.17 -18.70 8.19
C GLN A 367 -27.26 -18.37 9.70
N ASP A 368 -26.29 -17.62 10.23
CA ASP A 368 -26.24 -17.17 11.62
C ASP A 368 -26.97 -15.84 11.86
N GLU A 369 -27.87 -15.45 10.95
CA GLU A 369 -28.63 -14.19 10.95
C GLU A 369 -27.79 -12.90 10.81
N THR A 370 -26.47 -12.98 10.63
CA THR A 370 -25.61 -11.81 10.38
C THR A 370 -26.02 -11.14 9.06
N PRO A 371 -26.30 -9.82 9.04
CA PRO A 371 -26.69 -9.12 7.84
C PRO A 371 -25.51 -9.03 6.84
N ILE A 372 -25.83 -9.20 5.57
CA ILE A 372 -24.91 -9.01 4.44
C ILE A 372 -25.20 -7.63 3.86
N LEU A 373 -24.29 -6.67 4.08
CA LEU A 373 -24.47 -5.27 3.72
C LEU A 373 -23.32 -4.81 2.80
N PRO A 374 -23.42 -5.03 1.49
CA PRO A 374 -22.40 -4.59 0.53
C PRO A 374 -22.28 -3.05 0.55
N LYS A 375 -21.05 -2.56 0.39
CA LYS A 375 -20.74 -1.13 0.26
C LYS A 375 -19.79 -0.93 -0.90
N ASP A 376 -20.29 -0.28 -1.95
CA ASP A 376 -19.56 0.01 -3.18
C ASP A 376 -20.18 1.24 -3.85
N ASP A 377 -19.69 1.61 -5.04
CA ASP A 377 -20.31 2.61 -5.89
C ASP A 377 -21.79 2.28 -6.09
N PRO A 378 -22.71 3.27 -5.95
CA PRO A 378 -24.15 3.07 -6.10
C PRO A 378 -24.54 2.36 -7.41
N LYS A 379 -23.84 2.64 -8.51
CA LYS A 379 -24.10 1.98 -9.81
C LYS A 379 -23.82 0.47 -9.78
N ILE A 380 -22.79 0.06 -9.01
CA ILE A 380 -22.47 -1.35 -8.83
C ILE A 380 -23.55 -2.03 -7.99
N ILE A 381 -23.95 -1.40 -6.89
CA ILE A 381 -25.02 -1.92 -6.02
C ILE A 381 -26.33 -2.08 -6.81
N GLU A 382 -26.79 -1.01 -7.47
CA GLU A 382 -28.04 -1.02 -8.28
C GLU A 382 -28.00 -2.11 -9.36
N LYS A 383 -26.86 -2.27 -10.05
CA LYS A 383 -26.70 -3.28 -11.08
C LYS A 383 -26.80 -4.70 -10.53
N LEU A 384 -26.19 -4.96 -9.40
CA LEU A 384 -26.24 -6.28 -8.78
C LEU A 384 -27.64 -6.61 -8.22
N GLU A 385 -28.33 -5.62 -7.63
CA GLU A 385 -29.73 -5.76 -7.20
C GLU A 385 -30.65 -6.09 -8.38
N GLU A 386 -30.52 -5.38 -9.52
CA GLU A 386 -31.25 -5.67 -10.76
C GLU A 386 -31.03 -7.13 -11.20
N LEU A 387 -29.76 -7.55 -11.30
CA LEU A 387 -29.43 -8.89 -11.77
C LEU A 387 -29.94 -10.00 -10.83
N TRP A 388 -29.75 -9.84 -9.54
CA TRP A 388 -30.23 -10.81 -8.53
C TRP A 388 -31.76 -10.87 -8.44
N SER A 389 -32.47 -9.78 -8.76
CA SER A 389 -33.94 -9.77 -8.81
C SER A 389 -34.51 -10.74 -9.85
N THR A 390 -33.71 -11.13 -10.85
CA THR A 390 -34.13 -12.10 -11.88
C THR A 390 -34.29 -13.53 -11.34
N GLY A 391 -33.65 -13.86 -10.22
CA GLY A 391 -33.62 -15.20 -9.66
C GLY A 391 -32.87 -16.24 -10.52
N ASP A 392 -32.17 -15.82 -11.58
CA ASP A 392 -31.47 -16.67 -12.55
C ASP A 392 -29.96 -16.45 -12.50
N THR A 393 -29.23 -17.42 -11.97
CA THR A 393 -27.76 -17.36 -11.81
C THR A 393 -27.02 -17.20 -13.15
N ARG A 394 -27.58 -17.70 -14.26
CA ARG A 394 -27.01 -17.49 -15.61
C ARG A 394 -27.06 -16.01 -15.97
N LYS A 395 -28.21 -15.37 -15.80
CA LYS A 395 -28.37 -13.93 -16.07
C LYS A 395 -27.49 -13.08 -15.14
N VAL A 396 -27.33 -13.50 -13.88
CA VAL A 396 -26.41 -12.83 -12.95
C VAL A 396 -24.98 -12.94 -13.45
N ALA A 397 -24.50 -14.14 -13.79
CA ALA A 397 -23.14 -14.35 -14.30
C ALA A 397 -22.89 -13.53 -15.58
N GLU A 398 -23.75 -13.66 -16.59
CA GLU A 398 -23.62 -12.95 -17.87
C GLU A 398 -23.67 -11.42 -17.67
N GLY A 399 -24.60 -10.93 -16.86
CA GLY A 399 -24.79 -9.50 -16.65
C GLY A 399 -23.65 -8.86 -15.83
N VAL A 400 -23.10 -9.56 -14.85
CA VAL A 400 -21.94 -9.08 -14.09
C VAL A 400 -20.70 -9.08 -14.97
N LEU A 401 -20.42 -10.14 -15.70
CA LEU A 401 -19.22 -10.25 -16.53
C LEU A 401 -19.25 -9.33 -17.77
N ALA A 402 -20.43 -8.89 -18.23
CA ALA A 402 -20.58 -7.87 -19.25
C ALA A 402 -20.57 -6.43 -18.73
N PHE A 403 -20.39 -6.21 -17.41
CA PHE A 403 -20.54 -4.89 -16.82
C PHE A 403 -19.31 -4.01 -17.06
N ASP A 404 -19.25 -3.37 -18.22
CA ASP A 404 -18.16 -2.53 -18.71
C ASP A 404 -17.74 -1.40 -17.74
N TYR A 405 -18.66 -0.90 -16.93
CA TYR A 405 -18.38 0.10 -15.92
C TYR A 405 -17.33 -0.34 -14.88
N VAL A 406 -17.24 -1.65 -14.63
CA VAL A 406 -16.26 -2.24 -13.70
C VAL A 406 -15.05 -2.79 -14.46
N TRP A 407 -15.31 -3.60 -15.49
CA TRP A 407 -14.25 -4.38 -16.14
C TRP A 407 -13.58 -3.67 -17.30
N HIS A 408 -14.17 -2.57 -17.82
CA HIS A 408 -13.75 -1.87 -19.04
C HIS A 408 -13.71 -2.75 -20.29
N GLU A 409 -14.39 -3.90 -20.22
CA GLU A 409 -14.51 -4.90 -21.28
C GLU A 409 -15.65 -5.89 -20.97
N ASP A 410 -16.04 -6.70 -21.96
CA ASP A 410 -17.01 -7.81 -21.78
C ASP A 410 -16.25 -9.12 -21.51
N LEU A 411 -16.13 -9.50 -20.23
CA LEU A 411 -15.41 -10.71 -19.80
C LEU A 411 -16.04 -12.00 -20.33
N ASN A 412 -17.36 -12.01 -20.71
CA ASN A 412 -17.97 -13.16 -21.37
C ASN A 412 -17.31 -13.47 -22.70
N LYS A 413 -16.78 -12.45 -23.39
CA LYS A 413 -16.13 -12.59 -24.69
C LYS A 413 -14.63 -12.78 -24.60
N THR A 414 -14.01 -12.09 -23.63
CA THR A 414 -12.54 -12.03 -23.54
C THR A 414 -11.94 -13.18 -22.75
N ILE A 415 -12.73 -13.86 -21.89
CA ILE A 415 -12.24 -14.97 -21.05
C ILE A 415 -13.12 -16.23 -21.31
N PRO A 416 -12.68 -17.14 -22.19
CA PRO A 416 -13.43 -18.34 -22.52
C PRO A 416 -13.73 -19.22 -21.30
N GLY A 417 -14.98 -19.65 -21.13
CA GLY A 417 -15.42 -20.55 -20.07
C GLY A 417 -15.68 -19.88 -18.71
N LEU A 418 -15.33 -18.59 -18.54
CA LEU A 418 -15.52 -17.89 -17.26
C LEU A 418 -16.99 -17.83 -16.85
N THR A 419 -17.88 -17.51 -17.78
CA THR A 419 -19.33 -17.40 -17.54
C THR A 419 -19.93 -18.71 -17.03
N ASP A 420 -19.53 -19.83 -17.63
CA ASP A 420 -20.03 -21.16 -17.24
C ASP A 420 -19.53 -21.53 -15.85
N MET A 421 -18.25 -21.30 -15.54
CA MET A 421 -17.67 -21.60 -14.25
C MET A 421 -18.25 -20.70 -13.14
N VAL A 422 -18.41 -19.40 -13.38
CA VAL A 422 -19.06 -18.48 -12.42
C VAL A 422 -20.50 -18.95 -12.15
N LYS A 423 -21.27 -19.23 -13.19
CA LYS A 423 -22.65 -19.74 -13.05
C LYS A 423 -22.71 -21.03 -12.23
N GLU A 424 -21.83 -21.99 -12.50
CA GLU A 424 -21.73 -23.23 -11.75
C GLU A 424 -21.47 -22.97 -10.25
N TYR A 425 -20.50 -22.08 -9.94
CA TYR A 425 -20.16 -21.75 -8.56
C TYR A 425 -21.28 -20.96 -7.86
N LEU A 426 -21.97 -20.07 -8.57
CA LEU A 426 -23.15 -19.40 -8.02
C LEU A 426 -24.25 -20.42 -7.65
N ASP A 427 -24.52 -21.41 -8.49
CA ASP A 427 -25.49 -22.46 -8.19
C ASP A 427 -25.07 -23.28 -6.97
N LEU A 428 -23.80 -23.68 -6.89
CA LEU A 428 -23.26 -24.43 -5.75
C LEU A 428 -23.40 -23.63 -4.46
N ILE A 429 -23.02 -22.35 -4.46
CA ILE A 429 -23.12 -21.50 -3.27
C ILE A 429 -24.59 -21.31 -2.85
N GLN A 430 -25.51 -21.08 -3.81
CA GLN A 430 -26.92 -20.89 -3.52
C GLN A 430 -27.61 -22.16 -2.99
N THR A 431 -27.20 -23.33 -3.47
CA THR A 431 -27.87 -24.61 -3.13
C THR A 431 -27.26 -25.34 -1.94
N LYS A 432 -25.93 -25.25 -1.78
CA LYS A 432 -25.19 -26.02 -0.75
C LYS A 432 -24.55 -25.13 0.33
N GLY A 433 -24.48 -23.82 0.09
CA GLY A 433 -23.73 -22.89 0.93
C GLY A 433 -22.25 -22.80 0.58
N MET A 434 -21.60 -21.76 1.10
CA MET A 434 -20.23 -21.40 0.72
C MET A 434 -19.18 -22.47 1.05
N LEU A 435 -19.24 -23.07 2.24
CA LEU A 435 -18.21 -24.04 2.66
C LEU A 435 -18.31 -25.35 1.88
N GLU A 436 -19.53 -25.84 1.55
CA GLU A 436 -19.68 -27.03 0.72
C GLU A 436 -19.28 -26.75 -0.73
N ALA A 437 -19.63 -25.58 -1.26
CA ALA A 437 -19.17 -25.16 -2.60
C ALA A 437 -17.64 -25.10 -2.66
N LEU A 438 -16.99 -24.57 -1.62
CA LEU A 438 -15.54 -24.49 -1.51
C LEU A 438 -14.87 -25.88 -1.53
N GLN A 439 -15.47 -26.86 -0.87
CA GLN A 439 -14.94 -28.23 -0.82
C GLN A 439 -14.86 -28.89 -2.21
N SER A 440 -15.69 -28.46 -3.16
CA SER A 440 -15.70 -29.02 -4.53
C SER A 440 -14.46 -28.68 -5.35
N ILE A 441 -13.67 -27.68 -4.96
CA ILE A 441 -12.49 -27.21 -5.68
C ILE A 441 -11.16 -27.50 -4.96
N LEU A 442 -11.22 -28.08 -3.77
CA LEU A 442 -10.08 -28.43 -2.92
C LEU A 442 -9.85 -29.95 -2.85
#